data_8e7f8d3d2d25906c98893ad4ec98825d
#
_entry.id   8e7f8d3d2d25906c98893ad4ec98825d
#
_cell.length_a   1.000
_cell.length_b   1.000
_cell.length_c   1.000
_cell.angle_alpha   90.00
_cell.angle_beta   90.00
_cell.angle_gamma   90.00
#
_symmetry.space_group_name_H-M   'P 1'
#
loop_
_entity.id
_entity.type
_entity.pdbx_description
1 polymer ?
#
loop_
_entity_poly.entity_id
_entity_poly.type
_entity_poly.pdbx_seq_one_letter_code
_entity_poly.pdbx_strand_id
1 'polypeptide(L)'
;MPNLVTVVGENTHILPHMLKHYEDVIDKAYVAVYRQSDDDGILEEIEELGIEPFMVFTEPKYNWERVTEIYNTIKQTKPNDWWIVSDDDELQVYPEPIEDIIENCERNGYEFVTGGFLDRIGIDGTFPKVTRETDLHRTFPLAGFFRHPMSGACPNKVTLMKGYQKVTSGQHYASFNDGTNSWGTEHKRRMPIEECFTQVHHFKWDSTCVERIKKVADNKKDYSFSDEYKIMYDAIKKNNFKIDTNNLKFLVEDMKELSYIEYKDYPHWD
;
A
#
# COMPACT_ATOMS: atom_id res chain seq x y z
N MET A 1 6.45 -2.66 -20.15
CA MET A 1 6.42 -2.15 -18.76
C MET A 1 4.99 -1.82 -18.35
N PRO A 2 4.57 -2.03 -17.10
CA PRO A 2 3.25 -1.64 -16.58
C PRO A 2 3.15 -0.13 -16.36
N ASN A 3 1.92 0.38 -16.16
CA ASN A 3 1.70 1.70 -15.59
C ASN A 3 1.62 1.60 -14.05
N LEU A 4 1.86 2.71 -13.35
CA LEU A 4 1.63 2.84 -11.92
C LEU A 4 0.39 3.71 -11.68
N VAL A 5 -0.47 3.32 -10.76
CA VAL A 5 -1.54 4.16 -10.24
C VAL A 5 -1.40 4.29 -8.72
N THR A 6 -1.48 5.53 -8.24
CA THR A 6 -1.52 5.86 -6.81
C THR A 6 -2.48 7.01 -6.54
N VAL A 7 -3.04 7.03 -5.32
CA VAL A 7 -3.88 8.11 -4.83
C VAL A 7 -3.24 8.70 -3.59
N VAL A 8 -2.89 9.97 -3.67
CA VAL A 8 -2.18 10.71 -2.62
C VAL A 8 -3.18 11.51 -1.79
N GLY A 9 -3.04 11.44 -0.49
CA GLY A 9 -3.83 12.19 0.48
C GLY A 9 -2.96 13.04 1.40
N GLU A 10 -3.27 13.02 2.70
CA GLU A 10 -2.68 13.91 3.72
C GLU A 10 -1.16 13.73 3.96
N ASN A 11 -0.55 12.65 3.49
CA ASN A 11 0.85 12.34 3.79
C ASN A 11 1.64 12.17 2.49
N THR A 12 2.41 13.18 2.12
CA THR A 12 3.21 13.19 0.88
C THR A 12 4.66 12.74 1.09
N HIS A 13 5.07 12.45 2.34
CA HIS A 13 6.50 12.29 2.69
C HIS A 13 7.16 11.08 2.03
N ILE A 14 6.41 10.00 1.80
CA ILE A 14 6.94 8.77 1.20
C ILE A 14 6.82 8.79 -0.33
N LEU A 15 5.91 9.57 -0.89
CA LEU A 15 5.63 9.62 -2.32
C LEU A 15 6.89 9.79 -3.20
N PRO A 16 7.85 10.71 -2.91
CA PRO A 16 9.06 10.83 -3.73
C PRO A 16 9.90 9.56 -3.76
N HIS A 17 9.98 8.86 -2.63
CA HIS A 17 10.70 7.59 -2.52
C HIS A 17 10.00 6.48 -3.30
N MET A 18 8.67 6.45 -3.23
CA MET A 18 7.85 5.49 -3.97
C MET A 18 7.98 5.70 -5.48
N LEU A 19 7.85 6.92 -5.97
CA LEU A 19 8.01 7.22 -7.41
C LEU A 19 9.41 6.85 -7.90
N LYS A 20 10.45 7.16 -7.13
CA LYS A 20 11.82 6.77 -7.45
C LYS A 20 12.01 5.24 -7.46
N HIS A 21 11.35 4.52 -6.56
CA HIS A 21 11.40 3.05 -6.52
C HIS A 21 10.88 2.41 -7.81
N TYR A 22 9.86 3.01 -8.43
CA TYR A 22 9.23 2.47 -9.63
C TYR A 22 9.78 3.07 -10.95
N GLU A 23 10.60 4.13 -10.93
CA GLU A 23 10.95 4.92 -12.13
C GLU A 23 11.50 4.09 -13.29
N ASP A 24 12.28 3.03 -12.99
CA ASP A 24 12.92 2.18 -14.00
C ASP A 24 12.05 0.98 -14.47
N VAL A 25 10.92 0.72 -13.81
CA VAL A 25 10.10 -0.47 -14.06
C VAL A 25 8.70 -0.18 -14.58
N ILE A 26 8.34 1.10 -14.73
CA ILE A 26 7.03 1.54 -15.22
C ILE A 26 7.14 2.32 -16.55
N ASP A 27 6.05 2.28 -17.33
CA ASP A 27 5.88 3.17 -18.49
C ASP A 27 5.53 4.59 -18.05
N LYS A 28 4.56 4.71 -17.14
CA LYS A 28 4.07 5.99 -16.62
C LYS A 28 3.45 5.86 -15.23
N ALA A 29 3.70 6.87 -14.38
CA ALA A 29 2.98 7.05 -13.12
C ALA A 29 1.73 7.94 -13.33
N TYR A 30 0.60 7.49 -12.78
CA TYR A 30 -0.67 8.20 -12.71
C TYR A 30 -0.96 8.52 -11.25
N VAL A 31 -0.63 9.74 -10.85
CA VAL A 31 -0.82 10.24 -9.49
C VAL A 31 -2.14 10.99 -9.42
N ALA A 32 -3.10 10.52 -8.63
CA ALA A 32 -4.30 11.26 -8.31
C ALA A 32 -4.16 11.90 -6.92
N VAL A 33 -4.66 13.12 -6.77
CA VAL A 33 -4.73 13.79 -5.46
C VAL A 33 -6.17 13.72 -4.96
N TYR A 34 -6.34 13.21 -3.74
CA TYR A 34 -7.62 13.18 -3.04
C TYR A 34 -7.48 13.93 -1.70
N ARG A 35 -8.12 15.09 -1.61
CA ARG A 35 -7.98 16.01 -0.48
C ARG A 35 -9.33 16.38 0.12
N GLN A 36 -9.32 16.85 1.37
CA GLN A 36 -10.53 17.22 2.10
C GLN A 36 -10.84 18.72 2.07
N SER A 37 -9.87 19.54 1.68
CA SER A 37 -10.00 21.00 1.54
C SER A 37 -9.14 21.50 0.39
N ASP A 38 -9.51 22.64 -0.19
CA ASP A 38 -8.68 23.32 -1.18
C ASP A 38 -7.49 24.06 -0.55
N ASP A 39 -7.53 24.27 0.76
CA ASP A 39 -6.53 25.02 1.53
C ASP A 39 -5.63 24.08 2.38
N ASP A 40 -5.52 22.80 2.07
CA ASP A 40 -4.75 21.84 2.86
C ASP A 40 -3.25 21.79 2.52
N GLY A 41 -2.82 22.48 1.46
CA GLY A 41 -1.42 22.57 1.03
C GLY A 41 -0.91 21.34 0.27
N ILE A 42 -1.73 20.31 0.05
CA ILE A 42 -1.30 19.05 -0.60
C ILE A 42 -0.90 19.29 -2.06
N LEU A 43 -1.66 20.11 -2.79
CA LEU A 43 -1.33 20.39 -4.20
C LEU A 43 -0.01 21.15 -4.34
N GLU A 44 0.22 22.14 -3.48
CA GLU A 44 1.47 22.88 -3.44
C GLU A 44 2.65 21.95 -3.16
N GLU A 45 2.52 21.03 -2.21
CA GLU A 45 3.54 20.01 -1.92
C GLU A 45 3.81 19.10 -3.12
N ILE A 46 2.77 18.64 -3.82
CA ILE A 46 2.89 17.80 -5.02
C ILE A 46 3.56 18.57 -6.17
N GLU A 47 3.20 19.84 -6.39
CA GLU A 47 3.82 20.70 -7.39
C GLU A 47 5.30 20.96 -7.08
N GLU A 48 5.66 21.19 -5.80
CA GLU A 48 7.06 21.34 -5.36
C GLU A 48 7.90 20.06 -5.57
N LEU A 49 7.25 18.89 -5.65
CA LEU A 49 7.89 17.62 -6.03
C LEU A 49 8.11 17.52 -7.55
N GLY A 50 7.60 18.48 -8.34
CA GLY A 50 7.62 18.43 -9.81
C GLY A 50 6.63 17.41 -10.39
N ILE A 51 5.62 17.03 -9.64
CA ILE A 51 4.59 16.07 -10.05
C ILE A 51 3.38 16.83 -10.56
N GLU A 52 2.95 16.54 -11.79
CA GLU A 52 1.67 17.00 -12.34
C GLU A 52 0.61 15.95 -12.01
N PRO A 53 -0.39 16.26 -11.16
CA PRO A 53 -1.45 15.31 -10.85
C PRO A 53 -2.25 14.93 -12.09
N PHE A 54 -2.52 13.64 -12.27
CA PHE A 54 -3.38 13.18 -13.35
C PHE A 54 -4.84 13.57 -13.11
N MET A 55 -5.28 13.55 -11.85
CA MET A 55 -6.62 13.96 -11.41
C MET A 55 -6.55 14.55 -10.01
N VAL A 56 -7.43 15.52 -9.72
CA VAL A 56 -7.57 16.12 -8.38
C VAL A 56 -9.03 16.03 -7.96
N PHE A 57 -9.25 15.55 -6.74
CA PHE A 57 -10.58 15.45 -6.13
C PHE A 57 -10.57 16.13 -4.77
N THR A 58 -11.58 16.97 -4.50
CA THR A 58 -11.79 17.59 -3.20
C THR A 58 -13.15 17.17 -2.67
N GLU A 59 -13.16 16.47 -1.53
CA GLU A 59 -14.37 16.08 -0.81
C GLU A 59 -14.20 16.40 0.68
N PRO A 60 -15.17 17.07 1.34
CA PRO A 60 -15.01 17.57 2.72
C PRO A 60 -14.92 16.47 3.78
N LYS A 61 -15.18 15.23 3.38
CA LYS A 61 -15.06 14.04 4.22
C LYS A 61 -14.35 12.95 3.47
N TYR A 62 -13.54 12.19 4.21
CA TYR A 62 -12.90 11.01 3.65
C TYR A 62 -13.95 9.98 3.21
N ASN A 63 -13.83 9.54 1.96
CA ASN A 63 -14.69 8.53 1.37
C ASN A 63 -13.83 7.44 0.71
N TRP A 64 -13.68 6.31 1.40
CA TRP A 64 -12.88 5.19 0.92
C TRP A 64 -13.44 4.54 -0.36
N GLU A 65 -14.77 4.59 -0.58
CA GLU A 65 -15.40 4.11 -1.82
C GLU A 65 -14.96 4.98 -3.00
N ARG A 66 -14.90 6.31 -2.78
CA ARG A 66 -14.43 7.27 -3.77
C ARG A 66 -12.96 7.06 -4.12
N VAL A 67 -12.10 6.85 -3.13
CA VAL A 67 -10.69 6.52 -3.36
C VAL A 67 -10.57 5.25 -4.20
N THR A 68 -11.31 4.21 -3.87
CA THR A 68 -11.35 2.96 -4.64
C THR A 68 -11.82 3.18 -6.08
N GLU A 69 -12.84 4.02 -6.28
CA GLU A 69 -13.35 4.39 -7.60
C GLU A 69 -12.30 5.13 -8.44
N ILE A 70 -11.50 6.00 -7.82
CA ILE A 70 -10.41 6.73 -8.49
C ILE A 70 -9.38 5.74 -9.05
N TYR A 71 -8.88 4.79 -8.24
CA TYR A 71 -7.99 3.73 -8.71
C TYR A 71 -8.57 3.00 -9.93
N ASN A 72 -9.83 2.57 -9.83
CA ASN A 72 -10.48 1.81 -10.88
C ASN A 72 -10.73 2.64 -12.14
N THR A 73 -11.06 3.92 -12.01
CA THR A 73 -11.29 4.84 -13.14
C THR A 73 -10.00 5.09 -13.91
N ILE A 74 -8.90 5.35 -13.21
CA ILE A 74 -7.60 5.62 -13.84
C ILE A 74 -7.14 4.39 -14.62
N LYS A 75 -7.18 3.20 -14.04
CA LYS A 75 -6.79 1.97 -14.72
C LYS A 75 -7.60 1.69 -15.98
N GLN A 76 -8.88 2.03 -15.98
CA GLN A 76 -9.76 1.85 -17.14
C GLN A 76 -9.43 2.78 -18.31
N THR A 77 -8.59 3.78 -18.15
CA THR A 77 -8.10 4.61 -19.28
C THR A 77 -7.23 3.80 -20.24
N LYS A 78 -6.60 2.73 -19.76
CA LYS A 78 -5.83 1.75 -20.54
C LYS A 78 -6.19 0.33 -20.08
N PRO A 79 -7.38 -0.19 -20.47
CA PRO A 79 -7.96 -1.40 -19.89
C PRO A 79 -7.15 -2.67 -20.16
N ASN A 80 -6.41 -2.71 -21.24
CA ASN A 80 -5.62 -3.90 -21.63
C ASN A 80 -4.18 -3.87 -21.10
N ASP A 81 -3.72 -2.73 -20.59
CA ASP A 81 -2.39 -2.59 -20.02
C ASP A 81 -2.32 -3.24 -18.64
N TRP A 82 -1.11 -3.56 -18.22
CA TRP A 82 -0.82 -3.95 -16.85
C TRP A 82 -0.59 -2.71 -15.98
N TRP A 83 -1.02 -2.78 -14.73
CA TRP A 83 -0.96 -1.71 -13.76
C TRP A 83 -0.41 -2.21 -12.43
N ILE A 84 0.63 -1.54 -11.93
CA ILE A 84 0.99 -1.58 -10.52
C ILE A 84 -0.04 -0.74 -9.77
N VAL A 85 -0.64 -1.32 -8.73
CA VAL A 85 -1.61 -0.64 -7.86
C VAL A 85 -0.96 -0.50 -6.49
N SER A 86 -0.69 0.73 -6.07
CA SER A 86 0.09 1.01 -4.86
C SER A 86 -0.45 2.25 -4.14
N ASP A 87 -0.56 2.20 -2.82
CA ASP A 87 -0.74 3.41 -2.03
C ASP A 87 0.57 4.22 -2.03
N ASP A 88 0.50 5.51 -1.70
CA ASP A 88 1.62 6.45 -1.79
C ASP A 88 2.75 6.21 -0.77
N ASP A 89 2.54 5.31 0.18
CA ASP A 89 3.50 4.89 1.20
C ASP A 89 3.95 3.40 1.07
N GLU A 90 3.68 2.78 -0.09
CA GLU A 90 3.99 1.38 -0.38
C GLU A 90 5.07 1.23 -1.46
N LEU A 91 6.12 0.47 -1.16
CA LEU A 91 7.17 0.06 -2.10
C LEU A 91 7.07 -1.46 -2.29
N GLN A 92 6.63 -1.88 -3.47
CA GLN A 92 6.42 -3.30 -3.77
C GLN A 92 7.71 -3.94 -4.28
N VAL A 93 8.04 -5.10 -3.74
CA VAL A 93 9.18 -5.93 -4.18
C VAL A 93 8.65 -7.23 -4.71
N TYR A 94 8.97 -7.51 -5.96
CA TYR A 94 8.58 -8.71 -6.68
C TYR A 94 9.69 -9.76 -6.59
N PRO A 95 9.35 -11.08 -6.64
CA PRO A 95 10.35 -12.15 -6.58
C PRO A 95 11.22 -12.23 -7.84
N GLU A 96 10.72 -11.74 -8.96
CA GLU A 96 11.35 -11.77 -10.28
C GLU A 96 11.14 -10.41 -10.99
N PRO A 97 11.85 -10.13 -12.08
CA PRO A 97 11.58 -8.95 -12.90
C PRO A 97 10.09 -8.87 -13.30
N ILE A 98 9.51 -7.70 -13.21
CA ILE A 98 8.05 -7.52 -13.40
C ILE A 98 7.59 -7.90 -14.81
N GLU A 99 8.46 -7.75 -15.80
CA GLU A 99 8.22 -8.15 -17.17
C GLU A 99 8.07 -9.66 -17.30
N ASP A 100 8.88 -10.44 -16.57
CA ASP A 100 8.83 -11.91 -16.58
C ASP A 100 7.54 -12.40 -15.91
N ILE A 101 7.13 -11.73 -14.82
CA ILE A 101 5.85 -11.97 -14.14
C ILE A 101 4.67 -11.70 -15.10
N ILE A 102 4.70 -10.57 -15.80
CA ILE A 102 3.67 -10.20 -16.78
C ILE A 102 3.61 -11.24 -17.89
N GLU A 103 4.76 -11.66 -18.46
CA GLU A 103 4.80 -12.68 -19.49
C GLU A 103 4.24 -14.02 -19.01
N ASN A 104 4.56 -14.43 -17.79
CA ASN A 104 3.98 -15.62 -17.17
C ASN A 104 2.46 -15.51 -17.01
N CYS A 105 1.96 -14.36 -16.54
CA CYS A 105 0.53 -14.10 -16.44
C CYS A 105 -0.18 -14.21 -17.81
N GLU A 106 0.36 -13.56 -18.84
CA GLU A 106 -0.20 -13.60 -20.21
C GLU A 106 -0.25 -15.03 -20.77
N ARG A 107 0.82 -15.80 -20.57
CA ARG A 107 0.92 -17.18 -21.04
C ARG A 107 -0.08 -18.13 -20.40
N ASN A 108 -0.37 -17.91 -19.12
CA ASN A 108 -1.24 -18.78 -18.32
C ASN A 108 -2.66 -18.24 -18.13
N GLY A 109 -2.96 -17.04 -18.64
CA GLY A 109 -4.27 -16.41 -18.52
C GLY A 109 -4.57 -15.86 -17.14
N TYR A 110 -3.55 -15.54 -16.35
CA TYR A 110 -3.73 -14.82 -15.10
C TYR A 110 -3.95 -13.33 -15.37
N GLU A 111 -4.75 -12.70 -14.55
CA GLU A 111 -5.18 -11.30 -14.73
C GLU A 111 -4.69 -10.38 -13.62
N PHE A 112 -4.21 -10.94 -12.51
CA PHE A 112 -3.66 -10.19 -11.39
C PHE A 112 -2.71 -11.02 -10.52
N VAL A 113 -1.85 -10.29 -9.81
CA VAL A 113 -0.89 -10.79 -8.82
C VAL A 113 -1.24 -10.19 -7.46
N THR A 114 -1.04 -10.97 -6.42
CA THR A 114 -1.28 -10.53 -5.04
C THR A 114 -0.01 -10.60 -4.21
N GLY A 115 -0.06 -9.94 -3.09
CA GLY A 115 0.99 -9.93 -2.10
C GLY A 115 0.47 -9.57 -0.74
N GLY A 116 1.35 -9.22 0.15
CA GLY A 116 0.99 -8.86 1.50
C GLY A 116 1.91 -7.80 2.10
N PHE A 117 1.41 -7.13 3.14
CA PHE A 117 2.16 -6.11 3.83
C PHE A 117 3.39 -6.67 4.52
N LEU A 118 4.46 -5.95 4.37
CA LEU A 118 5.64 -6.00 5.19
C LEU A 118 5.82 -4.61 5.80
N ASP A 119 5.15 -4.36 6.93
CA ASP A 119 5.23 -3.07 7.60
C ASP A 119 6.67 -2.75 8.01
N ARG A 120 7.09 -1.49 7.83
CA ARG A 120 8.43 -1.01 8.14
C ARG A 120 8.37 -0.03 9.30
N ILE A 121 9.20 -0.25 10.33
CA ILE A 121 9.31 0.62 11.52
C ILE A 121 10.76 0.92 11.87
N GLY A 122 10.94 1.97 12.65
CA GLY A 122 12.23 2.32 13.23
C GLY A 122 12.70 1.33 14.28
N ILE A 123 13.97 1.45 14.65
CA ILE A 123 14.58 0.62 15.69
C ILE A 123 13.77 0.72 16.99
N ASP A 124 13.71 -0.37 17.75
CA ASP A 124 12.92 -0.50 18.98
C ASP A 124 11.41 -0.18 18.81
N GLY A 125 10.86 -0.38 17.62
CA GLY A 125 9.45 -0.12 17.33
C GLY A 125 9.07 1.37 17.24
N THR A 126 10.04 2.25 17.05
CA THR A 126 9.84 3.71 16.97
C THR A 126 9.28 4.16 15.63
N PHE A 127 8.79 5.41 15.59
CA PHE A 127 8.21 6.08 14.42
C PHE A 127 9.13 7.23 13.95
N PRO A 128 10.06 6.96 13.01
CA PRO A 128 11.02 7.96 12.57
C PRO A 128 10.38 9.08 11.75
N LYS A 129 11.03 10.25 11.76
CA LYS A 129 10.69 11.33 10.83
C LYS A 129 11.24 11.02 9.44
N VAL A 130 10.43 11.28 8.41
CA VAL A 130 10.81 11.15 7.01
C VAL A 130 10.98 12.54 6.38
N THR A 131 11.99 12.69 5.55
CA THR A 131 12.23 13.82 4.65
C THR A 131 12.59 13.29 3.26
N ARG A 132 12.72 14.15 2.27
CA ARG A 132 13.12 13.75 0.90
C ARG A 132 14.51 13.09 0.84
N GLU A 133 15.40 13.40 1.77
CA GLU A 133 16.76 12.86 1.85
C GLU A 133 16.87 11.62 2.73
N THR A 134 15.77 11.17 3.31
CA THR A 134 15.77 10.02 4.21
C THR A 134 16.14 8.75 3.45
N ASP A 135 17.14 8.02 3.95
CA ASP A 135 17.35 6.63 3.57
C ASP A 135 16.31 5.76 4.30
N LEU A 136 15.22 5.41 3.60
CA LEU A 136 14.09 4.68 4.18
C LEU A 136 14.53 3.35 4.80
N HIS A 137 15.47 2.63 4.18
CA HIS A 137 15.85 1.29 4.61
C HIS A 137 16.63 1.32 5.91
N ARG A 138 17.53 2.30 6.04
CA ARG A 138 18.31 2.52 7.29
C ARG A 138 17.45 3.10 8.39
N THR A 139 16.49 3.95 8.04
CA THR A 139 15.62 4.64 8.98
C THR A 139 14.54 3.71 9.55
N PHE A 140 14.07 2.75 8.74
CA PHE A 140 13.08 1.76 9.11
C PHE A 140 13.67 0.34 8.97
N PRO A 141 14.63 -0.06 9.82
CA PRO A 141 15.36 -1.31 9.66
C PRO A 141 14.56 -2.55 10.07
N LEU A 142 13.48 -2.39 10.82
CA LEU A 142 12.64 -3.50 11.22
C LEU A 142 11.49 -3.66 10.23
N ALA A 143 11.28 -4.89 9.76
CA ALA A 143 10.21 -5.25 8.84
C ALA A 143 9.39 -6.39 9.41
N GLY A 144 8.08 -6.36 9.28
CA GLY A 144 7.27 -7.45 9.81
C GLY A 144 5.78 -7.21 9.65
N PHE A 145 5.02 -7.95 10.42
CA PHE A 145 3.58 -8.05 10.31
C PHE A 145 2.92 -7.39 11.52
N PHE A 146 2.97 -6.06 11.56
CA PHE A 146 2.59 -5.33 12.76
C PHE A 146 1.10 -5.05 12.84
N ARG A 147 0.52 -4.61 11.74
CA ARG A 147 -0.88 -4.18 11.70
C ARG A 147 -1.83 -5.36 11.89
N HIS A 148 -1.62 -6.46 11.21
CA HIS A 148 -2.52 -7.61 11.29
C HIS A 148 -2.58 -8.24 12.69
N PRO A 149 -1.48 -8.62 13.36
CA PRO A 149 -1.57 -9.17 14.71
C PRO A 149 -2.11 -8.17 15.73
N MET A 150 -1.90 -6.87 15.52
CA MET A 150 -2.32 -5.83 16.46
C MET A 150 -3.81 -5.52 16.37
N SER A 151 -4.36 -5.43 15.17
CA SER A 151 -5.74 -4.95 14.93
C SER A 151 -6.63 -5.94 14.17
N GLY A 152 -6.07 -7.03 13.65
CA GLY A 152 -6.78 -7.94 12.75
C GLY A 152 -7.03 -7.38 11.35
N ALA A 153 -6.30 -6.32 10.96
CA ALA A 153 -6.42 -5.71 9.64
C ALA A 153 -6.04 -6.69 8.53
N CYS A 154 -6.72 -6.57 7.39
CA CYS A 154 -6.42 -7.40 6.22
C CYS A 154 -4.99 -7.14 5.72
N PRO A 155 -4.15 -8.18 5.61
CA PRO A 155 -2.78 -8.03 5.16
C PRO A 155 -2.60 -8.10 3.64
N ASN A 156 -3.62 -8.60 2.93
CA ASN A 156 -3.53 -8.85 1.49
C ASN A 156 -3.52 -7.56 0.67
N LYS A 157 -2.80 -7.60 -0.46
CA LYS A 157 -2.83 -6.53 -1.48
C LYS A 157 -2.87 -7.13 -2.87
N VAL A 158 -3.66 -6.53 -3.76
CA VAL A 158 -3.51 -6.70 -5.20
C VAL A 158 -2.43 -5.72 -5.65
N THR A 159 -1.36 -6.22 -6.23
CA THR A 159 -0.17 -5.43 -6.53
C THR A 159 0.02 -5.14 -8.02
N LEU A 160 -0.32 -6.09 -8.87
CA LEU A 160 -0.21 -5.98 -10.33
C LEU A 160 -1.48 -6.55 -10.97
N MET A 161 -2.09 -5.85 -11.91
CA MET A 161 -3.33 -6.31 -12.53
C MET A 161 -3.61 -5.68 -13.91
N LYS A 162 -4.47 -6.32 -14.68
CA LYS A 162 -5.04 -5.73 -15.92
C LYS A 162 -5.92 -4.53 -15.60
N GLY A 163 -5.88 -3.50 -16.45
CA GLY A 163 -6.61 -2.25 -16.26
C GLY A 163 -8.13 -2.40 -16.23
N TYR A 164 -8.70 -3.39 -16.93
CA TYR A 164 -10.14 -3.67 -16.91
C TYR A 164 -10.61 -4.32 -15.60
N GLN A 165 -9.71 -4.91 -14.82
CA GLN A 165 -10.05 -5.48 -13.52
C GLN A 165 -10.20 -4.38 -12.47
N LYS A 166 -11.11 -4.59 -11.52
CA LYS A 166 -11.33 -3.65 -10.41
C LYS A 166 -10.70 -4.16 -9.12
N VAL A 167 -10.29 -3.25 -8.27
CA VAL A 167 -9.90 -3.55 -6.88
C VAL A 167 -11.04 -3.23 -5.92
N THR A 168 -11.05 -3.90 -4.77
CA THR A 168 -11.86 -3.54 -3.61
C THR A 168 -11.18 -2.43 -2.81
N SER A 169 -11.85 -1.93 -1.76
CA SER A 169 -11.27 -0.95 -0.84
C SER A 169 -9.94 -1.41 -0.27
N GLY A 170 -9.00 -0.48 -0.16
CA GLY A 170 -7.65 -0.75 0.29
C GLY A 170 -6.86 -1.68 -0.65
N GLN A 171 -7.36 -1.93 -1.87
CA GLN A 171 -6.78 -2.83 -2.87
C GLN A 171 -6.53 -4.25 -2.35
N HIS A 172 -7.30 -4.68 -1.35
CA HIS A 172 -7.09 -5.98 -0.72
C HIS A 172 -7.42 -7.16 -1.64
N TYR A 173 -8.42 -7.01 -2.52
CA TYR A 173 -8.89 -8.06 -3.43
C TYR A 173 -9.20 -7.50 -4.82
N ALA A 174 -9.14 -8.35 -5.83
CA ALA A 174 -9.74 -8.05 -7.13
C ALA A 174 -11.27 -8.20 -7.03
N SER A 175 -12.00 -7.30 -7.69
CA SER A 175 -13.47 -7.31 -7.75
C SER A 175 -13.93 -7.59 -9.18
N PHE A 176 -14.92 -8.45 -9.35
CA PHE A 176 -15.40 -8.92 -10.66
C PHE A 176 -16.79 -8.36 -11.00
N ASN A 177 -17.09 -8.31 -12.30
CA ASN A 177 -18.35 -7.74 -12.79
C ASN A 177 -19.60 -8.52 -12.37
N ASP A 178 -19.46 -9.76 -11.92
CA ASP A 178 -20.54 -10.61 -11.39
C ASP A 178 -20.85 -10.34 -9.91
N GLY A 179 -20.17 -9.33 -9.31
CA GLY A 179 -20.34 -8.95 -7.91
C GLY A 179 -19.53 -9.80 -6.92
N THR A 180 -18.73 -10.75 -7.41
CA THR A 180 -17.78 -11.51 -6.59
C THR A 180 -16.43 -10.80 -6.48
N ASN A 181 -15.58 -11.30 -5.58
CA ASN A 181 -14.20 -10.83 -5.43
C ASN A 181 -13.24 -12.01 -5.26
N SER A 182 -11.94 -11.73 -5.24
CA SER A 182 -10.88 -12.74 -5.11
C SER A 182 -10.57 -13.11 -3.65
N TRP A 183 -11.54 -13.09 -2.77
CA TRP A 183 -11.36 -13.57 -1.41
C TRP A 183 -10.89 -15.04 -1.40
N GLY A 184 -9.88 -15.31 -0.58
CA GLY A 184 -9.30 -16.63 -0.46
C GLY A 184 -8.06 -16.85 -1.33
N THR A 185 -7.26 -17.87 -0.99
CA THR A 185 -5.97 -18.20 -1.60
C THR A 185 -6.09 -18.74 -3.01
N GLU A 186 -7.19 -19.43 -3.33
CA GLU A 186 -7.37 -20.11 -4.61
C GLU A 186 -8.32 -19.35 -5.54
N HIS A 187 -7.78 -18.58 -6.46
CA HIS A 187 -8.56 -17.91 -7.49
C HIS A 187 -7.96 -18.14 -8.89
N LYS A 188 -8.75 -18.74 -9.79
CA LYS A 188 -8.29 -19.17 -11.13
C LYS A 188 -7.72 -18.06 -12.02
N ARG A 189 -8.01 -16.78 -11.75
CA ARG A 189 -7.48 -15.63 -12.51
C ARG A 189 -6.26 -15.02 -11.83
N ARG A 190 -5.96 -15.43 -10.59
CA ARG A 190 -4.80 -14.97 -9.85
C ARG A 190 -3.61 -15.86 -10.18
N MET A 191 -2.44 -15.25 -10.38
CA MET A 191 -1.19 -16.00 -10.36
C MET A 191 -1.04 -16.71 -9.01
N PRO A 192 -0.70 -18.02 -8.98
CA PRO A 192 -0.52 -18.74 -7.73
C PRO A 192 0.47 -18.03 -6.81
N ILE A 193 0.13 -17.93 -5.53
CA ILE A 193 0.97 -17.22 -4.55
C ILE A 193 2.31 -17.92 -4.33
N GLU A 194 2.37 -19.22 -4.57
CA GLU A 194 3.60 -20.01 -4.51
C GLU A 194 4.54 -19.71 -5.68
N GLU A 195 4.02 -19.20 -6.80
CA GLU A 195 4.81 -18.77 -7.96
C GLU A 195 5.22 -17.30 -7.84
N CYS A 196 4.31 -16.45 -7.35
CA CYS A 196 4.60 -15.03 -7.20
C CYS A 196 3.79 -14.45 -6.01
N PHE A 197 4.49 -14.09 -4.95
CA PHE A 197 3.94 -13.34 -3.83
C PHE A 197 4.70 -12.02 -3.68
N THR A 198 4.04 -10.91 -3.97
CA THR A 198 4.67 -9.58 -3.89
C THR A 198 4.77 -9.13 -2.44
N GLN A 199 5.92 -8.62 -2.05
CA GLN A 199 6.09 -7.96 -0.76
C GLN A 199 5.73 -6.48 -0.89
N VAL A 200 4.82 -6.01 -0.04
CA VAL A 200 4.42 -4.62 0.01
C VAL A 200 5.06 -3.98 1.23
N HIS A 201 6.25 -3.39 1.04
CA HIS A 201 6.95 -2.66 2.09
C HIS A 201 6.21 -1.36 2.39
N HIS A 202 5.57 -1.31 3.56
CA HIS A 202 4.62 -0.29 3.94
C HIS A 202 5.22 0.66 4.97
N PHE A 203 5.48 1.90 4.57
CA PHE A 203 6.16 2.94 5.35
C PHE A 203 5.20 3.88 6.10
N LYS A 204 4.02 3.40 6.42
CA LYS A 204 3.00 4.13 7.18
C LYS A 204 3.47 4.62 8.55
N TRP A 205 4.45 3.93 9.16
CA TRP A 205 4.82 4.06 10.57
C TRP A 205 5.86 5.17 10.79
N ASP A 206 5.65 6.33 10.22
CA ASP A 206 6.47 7.53 10.40
C ASP A 206 6.06 8.34 11.65
N SER A 207 6.75 9.46 11.91
CA SER A 207 6.51 10.30 13.08
C SER A 207 5.10 10.93 13.14
N THR A 208 4.35 10.93 12.04
CA THR A 208 2.97 11.45 11.95
C THR A 208 1.93 10.36 12.21
N CYS A 209 2.31 9.08 12.19
CA CYS A 209 1.38 7.96 12.21
C CYS A 209 0.47 7.93 13.43
N VAL A 210 0.97 8.29 14.61
CA VAL A 210 0.19 8.25 15.85
C VAL A 210 -0.98 9.26 15.80
N GLU A 211 -0.73 10.46 15.29
CA GLU A 211 -1.77 11.48 15.12
C GLU A 211 -2.79 11.08 14.06
N ARG A 212 -2.32 10.54 12.92
CA ARG A 212 -3.19 10.02 11.85
C ARG A 212 -4.08 8.87 12.36
N ILE A 213 -3.50 7.89 13.07
CA ILE A 213 -4.24 6.78 13.67
C ILE A 213 -5.27 7.30 14.67
N LYS A 214 -4.88 8.26 15.54
CA LYS A 214 -5.79 8.86 16.52
C LYS A 214 -6.93 9.63 15.85
N LYS A 215 -6.67 10.41 14.80
CA LYS A 215 -7.67 11.13 14.02
C LYS A 215 -8.77 10.19 13.51
N VAL A 216 -8.38 9.06 12.93
CA VAL A 216 -9.31 8.03 12.42
C VAL A 216 -10.04 7.33 13.57
N ALA A 217 -9.34 6.95 14.64
CA ALA A 217 -9.90 6.27 15.81
C ALA A 217 -10.99 7.10 16.52
N ASP A 218 -10.80 8.41 16.60
CA ASP A 218 -11.72 9.32 17.27
C ASP A 218 -12.91 9.77 16.40
N ASN A 219 -12.90 9.43 15.10
CA ASN A 219 -13.89 9.94 14.14
C ASN A 219 -14.70 8.83 13.46
N LYS A 220 -15.47 8.10 14.26
CA LYS A 220 -16.35 7.02 13.79
C LYS A 220 -17.40 7.47 12.77
N LYS A 221 -17.74 8.76 12.78
CA LYS A 221 -18.77 9.31 11.89
C LYS A 221 -18.30 9.36 10.43
N ASP A 222 -17.00 9.63 10.22
CA ASP A 222 -16.43 9.80 8.89
C ASP A 222 -15.60 8.58 8.44
N TYR A 223 -15.23 7.68 9.37
CA TYR A 223 -14.45 6.48 9.06
C TYR A 223 -15.14 5.21 9.56
N SER A 224 -15.67 4.40 8.66
CA SER A 224 -16.34 3.12 9.01
C SER A 224 -15.42 2.11 9.68
N PHE A 225 -14.10 2.23 9.47
CA PHE A 225 -13.04 1.40 10.05
C PHE A 225 -12.38 2.00 11.30
N SER A 226 -12.98 3.02 11.91
CA SER A 226 -12.44 3.69 13.10
C SER A 226 -12.22 2.75 14.29
N ASP A 227 -13.05 1.69 14.44
CA ASP A 227 -12.91 0.72 15.52
C ASP A 227 -11.59 -0.07 15.40
N GLU A 228 -11.16 -0.43 14.17
CA GLU A 228 -9.85 -1.04 13.92
C GLU A 228 -8.72 -0.09 14.33
N TYR A 229 -8.80 1.16 13.93
CA TYR A 229 -7.80 2.18 14.27
C TYR A 229 -7.76 2.48 15.76
N LYS A 230 -8.90 2.37 16.45
CA LYS A 230 -8.95 2.50 17.90
C LYS A 230 -8.19 1.37 18.61
N ILE A 231 -8.36 0.13 18.17
CA ILE A 231 -7.61 -1.02 18.70
C ILE A 231 -6.10 -0.78 18.50
N MET A 232 -5.72 -0.34 17.31
CA MET A 232 -4.33 -0.03 16.95
C MET A 232 -3.76 1.10 17.82
N TYR A 233 -4.50 2.21 17.98
CA TYR A 233 -4.10 3.33 18.82
C TYR A 233 -3.92 2.92 20.29
N ASP A 234 -4.89 2.17 20.85
CA ASP A 234 -4.84 1.71 22.23
C ASP A 234 -3.64 0.77 22.48
N ALA A 235 -3.32 -0.10 21.51
CA ALA A 235 -2.15 -0.99 21.58
C ALA A 235 -0.83 -0.18 21.58
N ILE A 236 -0.67 0.76 20.65
CA ILE A 236 0.50 1.64 20.54
C ILE A 236 0.66 2.48 21.82
N LYS A 237 -0.44 3.08 22.30
CA LYS A 237 -0.45 3.88 23.53
C LYS A 237 -0.04 3.06 24.75
N LYS A 238 -0.53 1.83 24.87
CA LYS A 238 -0.16 0.89 25.94
C LYS A 238 1.32 0.58 25.95
N ASN A 239 1.97 0.59 24.78
CA ASN A 239 3.40 0.35 24.62
C ASN A 239 4.21 1.66 24.48
N ASN A 240 3.83 2.73 25.18
CA ASN A 240 4.54 4.01 25.21
C ASN A 240 4.77 4.63 23.83
N PHE A 241 3.77 4.58 22.96
CA PHE A 241 3.82 5.09 21.59
C PHE A 241 4.91 4.46 20.72
N LYS A 242 5.03 3.14 20.83
CA LYS A 242 5.88 2.29 19.99
C LYS A 242 5.14 1.03 19.60
N ILE A 243 5.61 0.35 18.55
CA ILE A 243 5.19 -1.02 18.25
C ILE A 243 5.88 -1.96 19.25
N ASP A 244 5.11 -2.87 19.84
CA ASP A 244 5.66 -3.94 20.68
C ASP A 244 6.22 -5.06 19.81
N THR A 245 7.54 -5.06 19.63
CA THR A 245 8.24 -6.03 18.79
C THR A 245 8.34 -7.42 19.41
N ASN A 246 8.08 -7.57 20.72
CA ASN A 246 8.20 -8.85 21.41
C ASN A 246 7.04 -9.81 21.14
N ASN A 247 5.88 -9.28 20.78
CA ASN A 247 4.66 -10.04 20.57
C ASN A 247 4.28 -10.19 19.09
N LEU A 248 5.22 -9.92 18.18
CA LEU A 248 4.96 -10.02 16.75
C LEU A 248 5.00 -11.48 16.27
N LYS A 249 4.06 -11.82 15.41
CA LYS A 249 4.01 -13.14 14.78
C LYS A 249 5.17 -13.37 13.80
N PHE A 250 5.64 -12.27 13.20
CA PHE A 250 6.73 -12.26 12.23
C PHE A 250 7.48 -10.94 12.32
N LEU A 251 8.80 -11.00 12.44
CA LEU A 251 9.70 -9.85 12.50
C LEU A 251 11.02 -10.19 11.83
N VAL A 252 11.49 -9.32 10.95
CA VAL A 252 12.81 -9.32 10.35
C VAL A 252 13.58 -8.14 10.92
N GLU A 253 14.73 -8.41 11.52
CA GLU A 253 15.61 -7.41 12.09
C GLU A 253 16.71 -6.99 11.10
N ASP A 254 17.22 -5.76 11.23
CA ASP A 254 18.31 -5.21 10.42
C ASP A 254 18.11 -5.24 8.91
N MET A 255 16.87 -5.08 8.45
CA MET A 255 16.56 -5.00 7.03
C MET A 255 16.98 -3.65 6.44
N LYS A 256 18.20 -3.56 5.94
CA LYS A 256 18.85 -2.32 5.44
C LYS A 256 18.55 -2.01 3.99
N GLU A 257 17.84 -2.89 3.31
CA GLU A 257 17.45 -2.76 1.90
C GLU A 257 16.09 -3.39 1.65
N LEU A 258 15.53 -3.20 0.46
CA LEU A 258 14.30 -3.87 0.04
C LEU A 258 14.65 -5.24 -0.56
N SER A 259 15.15 -6.15 0.26
CA SER A 259 15.41 -7.52 -0.16
C SER A 259 14.13 -8.35 -0.13
N TYR A 260 14.00 -9.27 -1.08
CA TYR A 260 12.89 -10.22 -1.10
C TYR A 260 13.08 -11.30 -0.03
N ILE A 261 12.01 -11.56 0.73
CA ILE A 261 11.96 -12.65 1.72
C ILE A 261 11.24 -13.83 1.05
N GLU A 262 11.79 -15.03 1.17
CA GLU A 262 11.21 -16.24 0.59
C GLU A 262 9.76 -16.45 1.07
N TYR A 263 8.84 -16.74 0.16
CA TYR A 263 7.41 -16.91 0.47
C TYR A 263 7.15 -17.90 1.61
N LYS A 264 7.90 -18.98 1.68
CA LYS A 264 7.81 -19.99 2.74
C LYS A 264 8.06 -19.46 4.16
N ASP A 265 8.77 -18.35 4.27
CA ASP A 265 9.11 -17.71 5.53
C ASP A 265 8.04 -16.70 5.97
N TYR A 266 7.02 -16.46 5.14
CA TYR A 266 5.86 -15.64 5.49
C TYR A 266 4.78 -16.43 6.20
N PRO A 267 4.06 -15.83 7.15
CA PRO A 267 2.78 -16.36 7.57
C PRO A 267 1.80 -16.32 6.39
N HIS A 268 0.99 -17.34 6.22
CA HIS A 268 -0.10 -17.32 5.26
C HIS A 268 -1.14 -16.27 5.65
N TRP A 269 -1.61 -15.52 4.68
CA TRP A 269 -2.42 -14.34 4.90
C TRP A 269 -3.92 -14.57 4.81
N ASP A 270 -4.43 -15.58 4.23
CA ASP A 270 -5.85 -15.74 3.96
C ASP A 270 -6.64 -16.33 5.08
#